data_fc44cc6b01c5ed63b4dfbc95543c8612
#
_entry.id   fc44cc6b01c5ed63b4dfbc95543c8612
#
_cell.length_a   1.000
_cell.length_b   1.000
_cell.length_c   1.000
_cell.angle_alpha   90.00
_cell.angle_beta   90.00
_cell.angle_gamma   90.00
#
_symmetry.space_group_name_H-M   'P 1'
#
loop_
_entity.id
_entity.type
_entity.pdbx_description
1 polymer ?
#
loop_
_entity_poly.entity_id
_entity_poly.type
_entity_poly.pdbx_seq_one_letter_code
_entity_poly.pdbx_strand_id
1 'polypeptide(L)'
;MSEYTPDRWVMLEITGLGSKPIRKIFAGWYGGYLGSDSWKLNSGVTNIRIDDLGHYEFDGQSGSTYYCHVNTQGMTGYMFSVLTSWRNMYPNVDFKKIDIEDIMPS
;
A
#
# COMPACT_ATOMS: atom_id res chain seq x y z
N MET A 1 14.38 -7.80 9.49
CA MET A 1 13.49 -7.60 8.34
C MET A 1 12.12 -8.14 8.64
N SER A 2 11.10 -7.41 8.22
CA SER A 2 9.70 -7.82 8.43
C SER A 2 9.06 -8.17 7.09
N GLU A 3 8.19 -9.15 7.11
CA GLU A 3 7.45 -9.58 5.94
C GLU A 3 5.97 -9.53 6.23
N TYR A 4 5.18 -9.04 5.27
CA TYR A 4 3.74 -8.87 5.43
C TYR A 4 3.01 -9.40 4.20
N THR A 5 1.90 -10.07 4.44
CA THR A 5 1.01 -10.56 3.37
C THR A 5 -0.39 -10.03 3.65
N PRO A 6 -0.75 -8.87 3.10
CA PRO A 6 -2.05 -8.27 3.41
C PRO A 6 -3.21 -8.98 2.72
N ASP A 7 -4.40 -8.85 3.31
CA ASP A 7 -5.64 -9.32 2.70
C ASP A 7 -6.08 -8.40 1.55
N ARG A 8 -5.80 -7.11 1.68
CA ARG A 8 -6.04 -6.11 0.64
C ARG A 8 -4.89 -5.12 0.63
N TRP A 9 -4.62 -4.54 -0.54
CA TRP A 9 -3.54 -3.57 -0.68
C TRP A 9 -3.78 -2.67 -1.88
N VAL A 10 -3.27 -1.46 -1.79
CA VAL A 10 -3.17 -0.54 -2.94
C VAL A 10 -1.83 0.17 -2.87
N MET A 11 -1.37 0.63 -4.02
CA MET A 11 -0.24 1.54 -4.06
C MET A 11 -0.77 2.97 -4.07
N LEU A 12 -0.23 3.80 -3.19
CA LEU A 12 -0.53 5.23 -3.16
C LEU A 12 0.67 6.02 -3.65
N GLU A 13 0.43 7.00 -4.51
CA GLU A 13 1.42 8.01 -4.84
C GLU A 13 1.05 9.26 -4.04
N ILE A 14 1.96 9.68 -3.17
CA ILE A 14 1.73 10.80 -2.26
C ILE A 14 2.56 11.97 -2.73
N THR A 15 1.90 13.07 -3.02
CA THR A 15 2.51 14.30 -3.53
C THR A 15 2.22 15.44 -2.57
N GLY A 16 3.20 16.29 -2.33
CA GLY A 16 3.03 17.45 -1.45
C GLY A 16 3.82 17.38 -0.17
N LEU A 17 4.53 16.25 0.08
CA LEU A 17 5.38 16.10 1.26
C LEU A 17 6.83 16.52 1.00
N GLY A 18 7.15 16.82 -0.24
CA GLY A 18 8.50 17.21 -0.63
C GLY A 18 8.54 17.52 -2.12
N SER A 19 9.73 17.53 -2.70
CA SER A 19 9.92 17.88 -4.10
C SER A 19 9.50 16.79 -5.07
N LYS A 20 9.41 15.54 -4.60
CA LYS A 20 9.11 14.38 -5.45
C LYS A 20 7.98 13.55 -4.88
N PRO A 21 7.13 12.97 -5.75
CA PRO A 21 6.13 12.01 -5.29
C PRO A 21 6.78 10.80 -4.61
N ILE A 22 6.10 10.25 -3.61
CA ILE A 22 6.53 9.06 -2.90
C ILE A 22 5.50 7.98 -3.12
N ARG A 23 5.92 6.80 -3.51
CA ARG A 23 5.05 5.65 -3.66
C ARG A 23 5.14 4.76 -2.43
N LYS A 24 3.99 4.41 -1.87
CA LYS A 24 3.89 3.58 -0.69
C LYS A 24 2.81 2.52 -0.88
N ILE A 25 3.01 1.37 -0.25
CA ILE A 25 1.98 0.33 -0.20
C ILE A 25 1.12 0.59 1.02
N PHE A 26 -0.17 0.74 0.79
CA PHE A 26 -1.18 0.83 1.84
C PHE A 26 -1.86 -0.54 1.93
N ALA A 27 -1.64 -1.23 3.04
CA ALA A 27 -2.02 -2.61 3.22
C ALA A 27 -3.05 -2.74 4.34
N GLY A 28 -3.96 -3.71 4.22
CA GLY A 28 -4.96 -3.94 5.22
C GLY A 28 -5.24 -5.41 5.44
N TRP A 29 -5.72 -5.72 6.64
CA TRP A 29 -6.10 -7.07 7.05
C TRP A 29 -7.49 -7.03 7.64
N TYR A 30 -8.31 -8.02 7.26
CA TYR A 30 -9.63 -8.19 7.84
C TYR A 30 -9.50 -8.83 9.21
N GLY A 31 -10.28 -8.36 10.15
CA GLY A 31 -10.46 -8.92 11.47
C GLY A 31 -9.20 -9.53 12.06
N GLY A 32 -8.80 -9.17 13.20
CA GLY A 32 -7.73 -9.83 13.91
C GLY A 32 -8.30 -10.72 14.97
N TYR A 33 -7.47 -11.07 15.93
CA TYR A 33 -7.83 -11.88 17.08
C TYR A 33 -9.06 -11.31 17.79
N LEU A 34 -9.20 -9.99 17.84
CA LEU A 34 -10.32 -9.32 18.47
C LEU A 34 -11.40 -8.88 17.47
N GLY A 35 -11.32 -9.33 16.22
CA GLY A 35 -12.31 -9.01 15.21
C GLY A 35 -12.18 -7.62 14.60
N SER A 36 -11.11 -6.91 14.87
CA SER A 36 -10.88 -5.56 14.34
C SER A 36 -9.98 -5.61 13.12
N ASP A 37 -10.33 -4.84 12.09
CA ASP A 37 -9.48 -4.67 10.92
C ASP A 37 -8.25 -3.84 11.28
N SER A 38 -7.19 -4.04 10.53
CA SER A 38 -5.94 -3.30 10.72
C SER A 38 -5.37 -2.84 9.39
N TRP A 39 -4.43 -1.90 9.46
CA TRP A 39 -3.76 -1.38 8.26
C TRP A 39 -2.30 -1.05 8.57
N LYS A 40 -1.50 -0.98 7.50
CA LYS A 40 -0.13 -0.49 7.55
C LYS A 40 0.17 0.30 6.30
N LEU A 41 1.01 1.31 6.44
CA LEU A 41 1.56 2.06 5.31
C LEU A 41 3.07 1.85 5.33
N ASN A 42 3.65 1.37 4.23
CA ASN A 42 5.07 1.12 4.23
C ASN A 42 5.89 2.42 4.19
N SER A 43 7.19 2.31 4.37
CA SER A 43 8.08 3.48 4.47
C SER A 43 8.39 4.14 3.12
N GLY A 44 8.06 3.48 2.03
CA GLY A 44 8.36 3.94 0.68
C GLY A 44 8.88 2.76 -0.14
N VAL A 45 8.34 2.57 -1.33
CA VAL A 45 8.71 1.45 -2.20
C VAL A 45 10.06 1.74 -2.85
N THR A 46 11.02 0.83 -2.66
CA THR A 46 12.36 0.93 -3.26
C THR A 46 12.56 -0.05 -4.39
N ASN A 47 11.84 -1.16 -4.39
CA ASN A 47 11.97 -2.18 -5.42
C ASN A 47 10.67 -2.96 -5.56
N ILE A 48 10.39 -3.42 -6.77
CA ILE A 48 9.19 -4.19 -7.09
C ILE A 48 9.62 -5.43 -7.86
N ARG A 49 9.17 -6.60 -7.39
CA ARG A 49 9.40 -7.88 -8.07
C ARG A 49 8.06 -8.59 -8.23
N ILE A 50 8.00 -9.49 -9.20
CA ILE A 50 6.85 -10.38 -9.40
C ILE A 50 7.38 -11.80 -9.29
N ASP A 51 6.74 -12.61 -8.44
CA ASP A 51 7.13 -14.02 -8.30
C ASP A 51 6.38 -14.90 -9.31
N ASP A 52 6.72 -16.19 -9.30
CA ASP A 52 6.15 -17.15 -10.26
C ASP A 52 4.67 -17.44 -10.01
N LEU A 53 4.14 -17.05 -8.86
CA LEU A 53 2.76 -17.27 -8.47
C LEU A 53 1.87 -16.05 -8.74
N GLY A 54 2.43 -14.98 -9.28
CA GLY A 54 1.70 -13.75 -9.55
C GLY A 54 1.58 -12.83 -8.35
N HIS A 55 2.41 -13.02 -7.34
CA HIS A 55 2.47 -12.10 -6.21
C HIS A 55 3.47 -10.99 -6.53
N TYR A 56 3.10 -9.76 -6.19
CA TYR A 56 4.03 -8.65 -6.21
C TYR A 56 4.78 -8.58 -4.89
N GLU A 57 6.09 -8.34 -4.95
CA GLU A 57 6.91 -8.16 -3.78
C GLU A 57 7.41 -6.73 -3.77
N PHE A 58 7.00 -5.97 -2.77
CA PHE A 58 7.40 -4.57 -2.63
C PHE A 58 8.35 -4.43 -1.47
N ASP A 59 9.59 -4.04 -1.76
CA ASP A 59 10.56 -3.72 -0.70
C ASP A 59 10.37 -2.28 -0.28
N GLY A 60 10.40 -2.04 1.02
CA GLY A 60 10.33 -0.71 1.59
C GLY A 60 11.67 -0.20 2.08
N GLN A 61 11.79 1.11 2.25
CA GLN A 61 13.02 1.76 2.71
C GLN A 61 13.47 1.25 4.09
N SER A 62 12.53 0.84 4.93
CA SER A 62 12.84 0.34 6.27
C SER A 62 13.30 -1.12 6.30
N GLY A 63 13.35 -1.79 5.14
CA GLY A 63 13.75 -3.19 5.06
C GLY A 63 12.60 -4.18 5.13
N SER A 64 11.36 -3.72 5.21
CA SER A 64 10.18 -4.60 5.18
C SER A 64 9.84 -4.99 3.74
N THR A 65 9.30 -6.19 3.55
CA THR A 65 8.81 -6.64 2.25
C THR A 65 7.31 -6.97 2.36
N TYR A 66 6.54 -6.48 1.40
CA TYR A 66 5.11 -6.75 1.32
C TYR A 66 4.84 -7.68 0.15
N TYR A 67 4.27 -8.84 0.43
CA TYR A 67 3.88 -9.82 -0.58
C TYR A 67 2.40 -9.62 -0.90
N CYS A 68 2.11 -9.07 -2.08
CA CYS A 68 0.78 -8.60 -2.43
C CYS A 68 0.25 -9.35 -3.65
N HIS A 69 -0.83 -10.11 -3.45
CA HIS A 69 -1.42 -10.87 -4.55
C HIS A 69 -2.17 -9.93 -5.49
N VAL A 70 -1.98 -10.09 -6.80
CA VAL A 70 -2.60 -9.23 -7.81
C VAL A 70 -4.14 -9.22 -7.69
N ASN A 71 -4.73 -10.35 -7.33
CA ASN A 71 -6.19 -10.48 -7.22
C ASN A 71 -6.78 -9.86 -5.96
N THR A 72 -5.95 -9.40 -5.03
CA THR A 72 -6.42 -8.78 -3.79
C THR A 72 -6.15 -7.28 -3.75
N GLN A 73 -5.80 -6.69 -4.88
CA GLN A 73 -5.63 -5.23 -4.96
C GLN A 73 -6.97 -4.55 -4.67
N GLY A 74 -6.95 -3.60 -3.75
CA GLY A 74 -8.13 -2.90 -3.31
C GLY A 74 -8.00 -2.46 -1.87
N MET A 75 -9.08 -1.91 -1.31
CA MET A 75 -9.10 -1.43 0.06
C MET A 75 -10.22 -2.09 0.84
N THR A 76 -9.93 -2.39 2.12
CA THR A 76 -11.00 -2.73 3.07
C THR A 76 -11.77 -1.46 3.41
N GLY A 77 -12.96 -1.61 4.02
CA GLY A 77 -13.72 -0.45 4.46
C GLY A 77 -12.93 0.41 5.46
N TYR A 78 -12.17 -0.23 6.34
CA TYR A 78 -11.33 0.48 7.30
C TYR A 78 -10.23 1.28 6.61
N MET A 79 -9.54 0.66 5.63
CA MET A 79 -8.53 1.37 4.84
C MET A 79 -9.13 2.61 4.15
N PHE A 80 -10.31 2.47 3.56
CA PHE A 80 -10.99 3.57 2.90
C PHE A 80 -11.28 4.71 3.88
N SER A 81 -11.75 4.39 5.09
CA SER A 81 -12.00 5.38 6.13
C SER A 81 -10.73 6.11 6.54
N VAL A 82 -9.63 5.37 6.70
CA VAL A 82 -8.34 5.94 7.07
C VAL A 82 -7.84 6.89 5.98
N LEU A 83 -7.93 6.47 4.72
CA LEU A 83 -7.49 7.30 3.60
C LEU A 83 -8.33 8.58 3.50
N THR A 84 -9.64 8.48 3.70
CA THR A 84 -10.53 9.64 3.72
C THR A 84 -10.14 10.61 4.84
N SER A 85 -9.79 10.08 6.02
CA SER A 85 -9.30 10.90 7.12
C SER A 85 -8.03 11.65 6.74
N TRP A 86 -7.08 10.97 6.11
CA TRP A 86 -5.83 11.61 5.67
C TRP A 86 -6.10 12.75 4.68
N ARG A 87 -6.99 12.52 3.73
CA ARG A 87 -7.35 13.55 2.74
C ARG A 87 -7.97 14.78 3.39
N ASN A 88 -8.75 14.56 4.44
CA ASN A 88 -9.36 15.66 5.20
C ASN A 88 -8.36 16.38 6.09
N MET A 89 -7.43 15.63 6.71
CA MET A 89 -6.43 16.19 7.62
C MET A 89 -5.32 16.93 6.88
N TYR A 90 -5.01 16.49 5.67
CA TYR A 90 -3.89 17.04 4.89
C TYR A 90 -4.36 17.49 3.52
N PRO A 91 -5.14 18.61 3.44
CA PRO A 91 -5.73 19.02 2.17
C PRO A 91 -4.71 19.46 1.13
N ASN A 92 -3.47 19.76 1.54
CA ASN A 92 -2.39 20.14 0.62
C ASN A 92 -1.58 18.95 0.13
N VAL A 93 -1.90 17.76 0.60
CA VAL A 93 -1.22 16.52 0.20
C VAL A 93 -2.16 15.71 -0.68
N ASP A 94 -1.66 15.27 -1.81
CA ASP A 94 -2.43 14.44 -2.73
C ASP A 94 -2.12 12.97 -2.47
N PHE A 95 -3.15 12.17 -2.22
CA PHE A 95 -3.06 10.73 -2.03
C PHE A 95 -3.76 10.07 -3.21
N LYS A 96 -2.98 9.66 -4.19
CA LYS A 96 -3.52 9.08 -5.42
C LYS A 96 -3.35 7.57 -5.42
N LYS A 97 -4.45 6.85 -5.61
CA LYS A 97 -4.40 5.41 -5.78
C LYS A 97 -3.89 5.10 -7.19
N ILE A 98 -2.85 4.28 -7.28
CA ILE A 98 -2.24 3.90 -8.56
C ILE A 98 -2.52 2.42 -8.79
N ASP A 99 -2.98 2.08 -9.99
CA ASP A 99 -3.11 0.70 -10.40
C ASP A 99 -1.71 0.16 -10.70
N ILE A 100 -1.36 -0.98 -10.11
CA ILE A 100 -0.04 -1.57 -10.29
C ILE A 100 0.24 -1.89 -11.77
N GLU A 101 -0.79 -2.22 -12.53
CA GLU A 101 -0.64 -2.54 -13.94
C GLU A 101 -0.18 -1.33 -14.76
N ASP A 102 -0.45 -0.12 -14.29
CA ASP A 102 -0.05 1.11 -14.97
C ASP A 102 1.43 1.41 -14.82
N ILE A 103 2.11 0.85 -13.83
CA ILE A 103 3.51 1.14 -13.54
C ILE A 103 4.43 -0.06 -13.77
N MET A 104 3.90 -1.25 -13.92
CA MET A 104 4.69 -2.44 -14.21
C MET A 104 4.81 -2.63 -15.71
N PRO A 105 6.03 -2.90 -16.21
CA PRO A 105 6.19 -3.22 -17.62
C PRO A 105 5.44 -4.51 -17.96
N SER A 106 4.76 -4.49 -19.07
CA SER A 106 4.03 -5.66 -19.56
C SER A 106 4.97 -6.69 -20.21
#